data_2e6c80d3a99d148d3e12cd9b134e8d05
#
_entry.id   2e6c80d3a99d148d3e12cd9b134e8d05
#
_cell.length_a   1.000
_cell.length_b   1.000
_cell.length_c   1.000
_cell.angle_alpha   90.00
_cell.angle_beta   90.00
_cell.angle_gamma   90.00
#
_symmetry.space_group_name_H-M   'P 1'
#
loop_
_entity.id
_entity.type
_entity.pdbx_description
1 polymer ?
#
loop_
_entity_poly.entity_id
_entity_poly.type
_entity_poly.pdbx_seq_one_letter_code
_entity_poly.pdbx_strand_id
1 'polypeptide(L)'
;MNRSHAKAQLHELRRFDCGKNIARIALDLLLKSTMMCLHLQFDAIDDFAMQQLRGQAGLLDIKLKALDNIEQAGLNVTLVSTLQGGVNDSAPADLVAFASERKCVTGLSFQPATYSGRCLLPDELERRITFPDVIDTIAGDSRNSFTADDFVPLPCAHPNCHWISLAARDGDRLLPLTQFVDAKANLDLLANGLSFTREKTEQLARQLIARMSCGEAGCCT
;
A
#
# COMPACT_ATOMS: atom_id res chain seq x y z
N MET A 1 8.39 -19.87 18.84
CA MET A 1 6.93 -19.67 18.94
C MET A 1 6.27 -20.30 17.73
N ASN A 2 5.32 -21.24 17.93
CA ASN A 2 4.84 -22.15 16.89
C ASN A 2 3.92 -21.42 15.90
N ARG A 3 4.13 -21.61 14.56
CA ARG A 3 3.31 -20.99 13.48
C ARG A 3 1.80 -21.24 13.60
N SER A 4 1.39 -22.31 14.27
CA SER A 4 -0.01 -22.63 14.53
C SER A 4 -0.66 -21.68 15.55
N HIS A 5 0.08 -21.20 16.54
CA HIS A 5 -0.41 -20.27 17.57
C HIS A 5 -0.66 -18.87 16.99
N ALA A 6 0.22 -18.40 16.12
CA ALA A 6 0.06 -17.12 15.43
C ALA A 6 -1.14 -17.12 14.45
N LYS A 7 -1.38 -18.26 13.76
CA LYS A 7 -2.57 -18.39 12.88
C LYS A 7 -3.88 -18.46 13.67
N ALA A 8 -3.91 -19.08 14.84
CA ALA A 8 -5.09 -19.13 15.69
C ALA A 8 -5.43 -17.74 16.25
N GLN A 9 -4.42 -16.97 16.66
CA GLN A 9 -4.60 -15.59 17.13
C GLN A 9 -5.06 -14.65 16.01
N LEU A 10 -4.55 -14.81 14.78
CA LEU A 10 -5.03 -14.06 13.61
C LEU A 10 -6.48 -14.39 13.24
N HIS A 11 -6.92 -15.62 13.46
CA HIS A 11 -8.31 -16.02 13.22
C HIS A 11 -9.27 -15.44 14.28
N GLU A 12 -8.81 -15.30 15.50
CA GLU A 12 -9.54 -14.64 16.58
C GLU A 12 -9.68 -13.13 16.34
N LEU A 13 -8.65 -12.47 15.81
CA LEU A 13 -8.66 -11.05 15.43
C LEU A 13 -9.71 -10.73 14.35
N ARG A 14 -10.02 -11.68 13.46
CA ARG A 14 -11.07 -11.51 12.43
C ARG A 14 -12.50 -11.55 12.99
N ARG A 15 -12.69 -12.01 14.20
CA ARG A 15 -14.00 -12.12 14.88
C ARG A 15 -14.34 -10.95 15.78
N PHE A 16 -13.38 -10.07 16.09
CA PHE A 16 -13.60 -8.96 16.99
C PHE A 16 -13.95 -7.68 16.26
N ASP A 17 -15.06 -7.13 16.71
CA ASP A 17 -15.68 -5.90 16.29
C ASP A 17 -14.69 -4.73 16.09
N CYS A 18 -14.84 -4.09 14.97
CA CYS A 18 -13.91 -3.27 14.21
C CYS A 18 -13.44 -1.96 14.86
N GLY A 19 -13.49 -1.73 16.14
CA GLY A 19 -13.20 -0.37 16.55
C GLY A 19 -12.51 -0.14 17.90
N LYS A 20 -12.74 -0.96 18.88
CA LYS A 20 -12.35 -0.61 20.26
C LYS A 20 -11.10 -1.31 20.79
N ASN A 21 -10.67 -2.41 20.19
CA ASN A 21 -9.57 -3.24 20.73
C ASN A 21 -8.44 -3.55 19.74
N ILE A 22 -8.57 -3.22 18.44
CA ILE A 22 -7.56 -3.56 17.43
C ILE A 22 -6.21 -2.95 17.77
N ALA A 23 -6.16 -1.69 18.17
CA ALA A 23 -4.91 -1.02 18.52
C ALA A 23 -4.21 -1.67 19.72
N ARG A 24 -4.98 -2.08 20.74
CA ARG A 24 -4.42 -2.68 21.96
C ARG A 24 -3.95 -4.12 21.73
N ILE A 25 -4.71 -4.89 20.96
CA ILE A 25 -4.36 -6.29 20.64
C ILE A 25 -3.22 -6.31 19.60
N ALA A 26 -3.26 -5.40 18.61
CA ALA A 26 -2.17 -5.22 17.66
C ALA A 26 -0.88 -4.82 18.39
N LEU A 27 -0.93 -3.90 19.32
CA LEU A 27 0.21 -3.47 20.12
C LEU A 27 0.80 -4.63 20.94
N ASP A 28 -0.04 -5.45 21.55
CA ASP A 28 0.40 -6.61 22.36
C ASP A 28 1.02 -7.72 21.51
N LEU A 29 0.48 -7.94 20.31
CA LEU A 29 1.04 -8.87 19.33
C LEU A 29 2.33 -8.34 18.70
N LEU A 30 2.43 -7.04 18.47
CA LEU A 30 3.58 -6.34 17.91
C LEU A 30 4.79 -6.36 18.83
N LEU A 31 4.57 -6.15 20.11
CA LEU A 31 5.62 -6.23 21.13
C LEU A 31 6.18 -7.67 21.29
N LYS A 32 5.45 -8.66 20.79
CA LYS A 32 5.80 -10.09 20.89
C LYS A 32 6.33 -10.73 19.62
N SER A 33 6.30 -10.04 18.47
CA SER A 33 6.75 -10.60 17.19
C SER A 33 7.70 -9.68 16.44
N THR A 34 8.76 -10.25 15.89
CA THR A 34 9.80 -9.56 15.11
C THR A 34 9.40 -9.26 13.65
N MET A 35 8.19 -9.59 13.23
CA MET A 35 7.73 -9.41 11.83
C MET A 35 6.34 -8.82 11.82
N MET A 36 6.23 -7.53 11.47
CA MET A 36 4.89 -7.02 11.22
C MET A 36 4.83 -5.90 10.19
N CYS A 37 4.15 -6.20 9.12
CA CYS A 37 3.51 -5.22 8.28
C CYS A 37 2.03 -5.21 8.66
N LEU A 38 1.53 -4.09 9.18
CA LEU A 38 0.11 -3.88 9.42
C LEU A 38 -0.56 -3.58 8.08
N HIS A 39 -1.68 -4.24 7.84
CA HIS A 39 -2.54 -3.92 6.72
C HIS A 39 -3.87 -3.41 7.26
N LEU A 40 -4.21 -2.18 6.93
CA LEU A 40 -5.48 -1.56 7.29
C LEU A 40 -6.31 -1.37 6.03
N GLN A 41 -7.50 -1.99 6.00
CA GLN A 41 -8.46 -1.73 4.93
C GLN A 41 -8.92 -0.28 5.01
N PHE A 42 -8.65 0.50 3.95
CA PHE A 42 -8.94 1.93 3.89
C PHE A 42 -9.29 2.31 2.45
N ASP A 43 -10.57 2.26 2.10
CA ASP A 43 -11.02 2.26 0.71
C ASP A 43 -11.06 3.66 0.09
N ALA A 44 -11.31 4.70 0.88
CA ALA A 44 -11.38 6.08 0.46
C ALA A 44 -11.25 7.03 1.67
N ILE A 45 -11.08 8.32 1.39
CA ILE A 45 -11.17 9.41 2.40
C ILE A 45 -12.60 10.00 2.38
N ASP A 46 -13.55 9.15 2.07
CA ASP A 46 -14.96 9.50 1.99
C ASP A 46 -15.80 8.40 2.64
N ASP A 47 -16.63 8.80 3.60
CA ASP A 47 -17.48 7.86 4.35
C ASP A 47 -18.60 7.27 3.47
N PHE A 48 -19.07 8.02 2.47
CA PHE A 48 -20.08 7.53 1.54
C PHE A 48 -19.52 6.35 0.72
N ALA A 49 -18.35 6.50 0.12
CA ALA A 49 -17.68 5.44 -0.62
C ALA A 49 -17.39 4.22 0.28
N MET A 50 -16.93 4.45 1.53
CA MET A 50 -16.75 3.37 2.50
C MET A 50 -18.07 2.67 2.84
N GLN A 51 -19.15 3.41 3.01
CA GLN A 51 -20.48 2.83 3.27
C GLN A 51 -20.96 1.98 2.09
N GLN A 52 -20.78 2.44 0.86
CA GLN A 52 -21.14 1.66 -0.34
C GLN A 52 -20.36 0.35 -0.43
N LEU A 53 -19.05 0.39 -0.15
CA LEU A 53 -18.19 -0.79 -0.25
C LEU A 53 -18.29 -1.74 0.94
N ARG A 54 -18.63 -1.26 2.13
CA ARG A 54 -18.61 -2.03 3.38
C ARG A 54 -19.94 -2.18 4.07
N GLY A 55 -20.97 -1.49 3.58
CA GLY A 55 -22.33 -1.58 4.13
C GLY A 55 -22.52 -0.90 5.49
N GLN A 56 -21.54 -0.13 5.97
CA GLN A 56 -21.57 0.51 7.28
C GLN A 56 -21.11 1.97 7.19
N ALA A 57 -21.91 2.88 7.74
CA ALA A 57 -21.57 4.31 7.88
C ALA A 57 -20.65 4.55 9.08
N GLY A 58 -19.96 5.70 9.06
CA GLY A 58 -19.10 6.15 10.16
C GLY A 58 -17.79 5.37 10.30
N LEU A 59 -17.40 4.65 9.24
CA LEU A 59 -16.14 3.88 9.25
C LEU A 59 -14.92 4.78 9.11
N LEU A 60 -15.04 5.93 8.47
CA LEU A 60 -13.91 6.84 8.26
C LEU A 60 -13.31 7.29 9.57
N ASP A 61 -14.13 7.79 10.51
CA ASP A 61 -13.68 8.25 11.81
C ASP A 61 -12.99 7.14 12.62
N ILE A 62 -13.54 5.93 12.57
CA ILE A 62 -12.97 4.76 13.25
C ILE A 62 -11.58 4.43 12.68
N LYS A 63 -11.44 4.48 11.36
CA LYS A 63 -10.17 4.18 10.67
C LYS A 63 -9.14 5.27 10.85
N LEU A 64 -9.54 6.54 10.85
CA LEU A 64 -8.66 7.66 11.17
C LEU A 64 -8.12 7.54 12.60
N LYS A 65 -9.00 7.25 13.56
CA LYS A 65 -8.58 7.01 14.94
C LYS A 65 -7.65 5.80 15.09
N ALA A 66 -7.87 4.75 14.29
CA ALA A 66 -6.96 3.61 14.26
C ALA A 66 -5.57 4.01 13.74
N LEU A 67 -5.51 4.85 12.70
CA LEU A 67 -4.24 5.39 12.19
C LEU A 67 -3.52 6.26 13.22
N ASP A 68 -4.24 7.11 13.94
CA ASP A 68 -3.66 7.94 15.01
C ASP A 68 -3.03 7.06 16.11
N ASN A 69 -3.70 5.97 16.48
CA ASN A 69 -3.17 5.02 17.45
C ASN A 69 -1.94 4.26 16.94
N ILE A 70 -1.92 3.89 15.65
CA ILE A 70 -0.77 3.25 15.00
C ILE A 70 0.43 4.20 14.99
N GLU A 71 0.20 5.45 14.65
CA GLU A 71 1.25 6.48 14.61
C GLU A 71 1.81 6.78 16.01
N GLN A 72 0.95 6.92 17.03
CA GLN A 72 1.35 7.10 18.42
C GLN A 72 2.15 5.91 18.95
N ALA A 73 1.85 4.70 18.48
CA ALA A 73 2.60 3.49 18.81
C ALA A 73 3.94 3.36 18.06
N GLY A 74 4.26 4.29 17.15
CA GLY A 74 5.49 4.22 16.33
C GLY A 74 5.49 3.07 15.32
N LEU A 75 4.30 2.63 14.89
CA LEU A 75 4.14 1.50 13.97
C LEU A 75 3.92 1.98 12.54
N ASN A 76 4.23 1.11 11.59
CA ASN A 76 3.99 1.35 10.17
C ASN A 76 2.79 0.53 9.67
N VAL A 77 2.11 1.08 8.68
CA VAL A 77 0.91 0.46 8.09
C VAL A 77 0.89 0.59 6.58
N THR A 78 0.41 -0.45 5.92
CA THR A 78 -0.01 -0.41 4.52
C THR A 78 -1.52 -0.24 4.46
N LEU A 79 -2.00 0.80 3.79
CA LEU A 79 -3.42 0.96 3.51
C LEU A 79 -3.80 0.08 2.32
N VAL A 80 -4.90 -0.64 2.45
CA VAL A 80 -5.44 -1.49 1.40
C VAL A 80 -6.76 -0.91 0.94
N SER A 81 -6.88 -0.57 -0.33
CA SER A 81 -8.10 -0.02 -0.93
C SER A 81 -8.65 -0.97 -1.97
N THR A 82 -9.91 -1.37 -1.80
CA THR A 82 -10.67 -2.02 -2.86
C THR A 82 -11.27 -0.93 -3.74
N LEU A 83 -11.05 -1.01 -5.04
CA LEU A 83 -11.52 -0.02 -6.01
C LEU A 83 -12.70 -0.57 -6.80
N GLN A 84 -13.79 0.16 -6.81
CA GLN A 84 -14.98 -0.17 -7.58
C GLN A 84 -15.40 1.02 -8.42
N GLY A 85 -15.52 0.81 -9.73
CA GLY A 85 -15.88 1.84 -10.68
C GLY A 85 -17.20 2.52 -10.35
N GLY A 86 -17.24 3.86 -10.41
CA GLY A 86 -18.38 4.68 -10.04
C GLY A 86 -18.60 4.86 -8.53
N VAL A 87 -17.75 4.29 -7.68
CA VAL A 87 -17.84 4.42 -6.21
C VAL A 87 -16.68 5.21 -5.62
N ASN A 88 -15.47 4.81 -5.95
CA ASN A 88 -14.27 5.44 -5.40
C ASN A 88 -13.15 5.61 -6.44
N ASP A 89 -13.51 6.09 -7.62
CA ASP A 89 -12.60 6.26 -8.76
C ASP A 89 -11.43 7.22 -8.45
N SER A 90 -11.65 8.26 -7.63
CA SER A 90 -10.61 9.21 -7.23
C SER A 90 -9.72 8.70 -6.08
N ALA A 91 -10.13 7.64 -5.40
CA ALA A 91 -9.45 7.15 -4.20
C ALA A 91 -7.94 6.88 -4.39
N PRO A 92 -7.44 6.40 -5.54
CA PRO A 92 -6.01 6.21 -5.71
C PRO A 92 -5.19 7.49 -5.51
N ALA A 93 -5.59 8.59 -6.14
CA ALA A 93 -4.89 9.87 -6.00
C ALA A 93 -5.06 10.46 -4.59
N ASP A 94 -6.28 10.41 -4.06
CA ASP A 94 -6.59 10.92 -2.73
C ASP A 94 -5.81 10.19 -1.64
N LEU A 95 -5.66 8.87 -1.74
CA LEU A 95 -4.91 8.08 -0.79
C LEU A 95 -3.40 8.27 -0.90
N VAL A 96 -2.87 8.55 -2.10
CA VAL A 96 -1.46 8.93 -2.27
C VAL A 96 -1.19 10.26 -1.59
N ALA A 97 -2.04 11.27 -1.80
CA ALA A 97 -1.93 12.57 -1.14
C ALA A 97 -2.05 12.42 0.39
N PHE A 98 -3.03 11.67 0.88
CA PHE A 98 -3.20 11.38 2.30
C PHE A 98 -2.00 10.66 2.91
N ALA A 99 -1.45 9.67 2.20
CA ALA A 99 -0.27 8.94 2.67
C ALA A 99 0.96 9.84 2.77
N SER A 100 1.08 10.87 1.94
CA SER A 100 2.21 11.82 2.03
C SER A 100 2.20 12.58 3.35
N GLU A 101 1.04 12.87 3.91
CA GLU A 101 0.87 13.61 5.17
C GLU A 101 1.00 12.73 6.42
N ARG A 102 0.88 11.40 6.28
CA ARG A 102 0.88 10.45 7.40
C ARG A 102 2.12 9.57 7.41
N LYS A 103 3.06 9.85 8.30
CA LYS A 103 4.36 9.15 8.37
C LYS A 103 4.25 7.65 8.67
N CYS A 104 3.22 7.24 9.40
CA CYS A 104 2.96 5.83 9.70
C CYS A 104 2.51 5.03 8.46
N VAL A 105 2.01 5.69 7.41
CA VAL A 105 1.61 5.02 6.17
C VAL A 105 2.83 4.83 5.29
N THR A 106 3.31 3.60 5.20
CA THR A 106 4.51 3.22 4.43
C THR A 106 4.21 2.43 3.17
N GLY A 107 2.94 2.14 2.92
CA GLY A 107 2.51 1.45 1.71
C GLY A 107 1.05 1.70 1.39
N LEU A 108 0.74 1.64 0.10
CA LEU A 108 -0.61 1.64 -0.45
C LEU A 108 -0.78 0.41 -1.33
N SER A 109 -1.89 -0.28 -1.21
CA SER A 109 -2.25 -1.44 -2.04
C SER A 109 -3.62 -1.21 -2.64
N PHE A 110 -3.66 -0.94 -3.92
CA PHE A 110 -4.90 -0.77 -4.68
C PHE A 110 -5.33 -2.10 -5.28
N GLN A 111 -6.57 -2.47 -5.05
CA GLN A 111 -7.15 -3.75 -5.46
C GLN A 111 -8.43 -3.49 -6.27
N PRO A 112 -8.33 -3.35 -7.61
CA PRO A 112 -9.50 -3.27 -8.45
C PRO A 112 -10.42 -4.46 -8.24
N ALA A 113 -11.71 -4.20 -8.04
CA ALA A 113 -12.70 -5.23 -7.80
C ALA A 113 -12.82 -6.15 -9.01
N THR A 114 -12.80 -7.46 -8.77
CA THR A 114 -13.05 -8.47 -9.77
C THR A 114 -14.37 -9.17 -9.50
N TYR A 115 -15.15 -9.37 -10.53
CA TYR A 115 -16.47 -10.00 -10.45
C TYR A 115 -16.33 -11.48 -10.78
N SER A 116 -16.56 -12.35 -9.81
CA SER A 116 -16.48 -13.80 -10.00
C SER A 116 -17.47 -14.52 -9.08
N GLY A 117 -17.85 -15.73 -9.45
CA GLY A 117 -18.74 -16.57 -8.65
C GLY A 117 -20.19 -16.04 -8.59
N ARG A 118 -20.74 -15.91 -7.39
CA ARG A 118 -22.15 -15.52 -7.15
C ARG A 118 -22.33 -14.00 -6.94
N CYS A 119 -21.45 -13.18 -7.47
CA CYS A 119 -21.59 -11.74 -7.37
C CYS A 119 -22.77 -11.25 -8.25
N LEU A 120 -23.42 -10.18 -7.80
CA LEU A 120 -24.28 -9.40 -8.68
C LEU A 120 -23.35 -8.59 -9.59
N LEU A 121 -23.49 -8.81 -10.90
CA LEU A 121 -22.76 -8.03 -11.88
C LEU A 121 -23.36 -6.61 -11.87
N PRO A 122 -22.53 -5.55 -11.92
CA PRO A 122 -23.03 -4.21 -12.16
C PRO A 122 -23.71 -4.16 -13.53
N ASP A 123 -24.72 -3.31 -13.66
CA ASP A 123 -25.47 -3.14 -14.93
C ASP A 123 -24.55 -2.76 -16.09
N GLU A 124 -23.43 -2.12 -15.79
CA GLU A 124 -22.40 -1.73 -16.74
C GLU A 124 -21.07 -2.43 -16.40
N LEU A 125 -20.85 -3.61 -16.97
CA LEU A 125 -19.58 -4.35 -16.82
C LEU A 125 -18.36 -3.57 -17.30
N GLU A 126 -18.55 -2.55 -18.13
CA GLU A 126 -17.52 -1.69 -18.66
C GLU A 126 -16.98 -0.68 -17.62
N ARG A 127 -17.73 -0.40 -16.56
CA ARG A 127 -17.32 0.48 -15.46
C ARG A 127 -16.36 -0.17 -14.45
N ARG A 128 -15.58 -1.13 -14.87
CA ARG A 128 -14.55 -1.68 -14.00
C ARG A 128 -13.29 -0.82 -14.04
N ILE A 129 -12.69 -0.62 -12.87
CA ILE A 129 -11.37 -0.01 -12.76
C ILE A 129 -10.30 -1.05 -13.13
N THR A 130 -9.35 -0.65 -13.94
CA THR A 130 -8.18 -1.44 -14.33
C THR A 130 -6.90 -0.83 -13.74
N PHE A 131 -5.77 -1.52 -13.83
CA PHE A 131 -4.49 -0.95 -13.37
C PHE A 131 -4.07 0.31 -14.12
N PRO A 132 -4.21 0.41 -15.46
CA PRO A 132 -4.00 1.66 -16.16
C PRO A 132 -4.83 2.82 -15.58
N ASP A 133 -6.11 2.61 -15.30
CA ASP A 133 -6.98 3.65 -14.74
C ASP A 133 -6.48 4.14 -13.37
N VAL A 134 -6.00 3.21 -12.53
CA VAL A 134 -5.39 3.55 -11.24
C VAL A 134 -4.11 4.38 -11.42
N ILE A 135 -3.25 3.98 -12.36
CA ILE A 135 -2.00 4.66 -12.66
C ILE A 135 -2.30 6.07 -13.20
N ASP A 136 -3.21 6.17 -14.16
CA ASP A 136 -3.60 7.45 -14.77
C ASP A 136 -4.22 8.40 -13.73
N THR A 137 -5.03 7.87 -12.83
CA THR A 137 -5.62 8.65 -11.73
C THR A 137 -4.54 9.23 -10.80
N ILE A 138 -3.53 8.43 -10.45
CA ILE A 138 -2.43 8.89 -9.61
C ILE A 138 -1.54 9.88 -10.39
N ALA A 139 -1.14 9.55 -11.61
CA ALA A 139 -0.23 10.36 -12.41
C ALA A 139 -0.85 11.69 -12.86
N GLY A 140 -2.18 11.74 -13.01
CA GLY A 140 -2.92 12.95 -13.36
C GLY A 140 -3.12 13.95 -12.21
N ASP A 141 -2.79 13.55 -10.98
CA ASP A 141 -3.03 14.41 -9.81
C ASP A 141 -1.80 15.27 -9.47
N SER A 142 -1.97 16.58 -9.56
CA SER A 142 -0.90 17.56 -9.28
C SER A 142 -0.44 17.63 -7.82
N ARG A 143 -1.14 16.98 -6.88
CA ARG A 143 -0.77 16.92 -5.46
C ARG A 143 0.42 15.98 -5.20
N ASN A 144 0.76 15.14 -6.16
CA ASN A 144 1.86 14.19 -6.05
C ASN A 144 2.88 14.35 -7.18
N SER A 145 3.98 13.61 -7.11
CA SER A 145 5.09 13.68 -8.08
C SER A 145 5.18 12.43 -8.95
N PHE A 146 4.17 11.56 -8.95
CA PHE A 146 4.18 10.33 -9.73
C PHE A 146 3.78 10.60 -11.18
N THR A 147 4.42 9.87 -12.08
CA THR A 147 4.08 9.75 -13.50
C THR A 147 3.73 8.30 -13.83
N ALA A 148 3.15 8.05 -14.98
CA ALA A 148 2.82 6.68 -15.39
C ALA A 148 4.08 5.78 -15.50
N ASP A 149 5.22 6.34 -15.87
CA ASP A 149 6.50 5.61 -16.01
C ASP A 149 7.09 5.19 -14.65
N ASP A 150 6.59 5.74 -13.55
CA ASP A 150 7.04 5.36 -12.20
C ASP A 150 6.44 4.03 -11.72
N PHE A 151 5.52 3.46 -12.48
CA PHE A 151 4.90 2.18 -12.18
C PHE A 151 5.48 1.10 -13.08
N VAL A 152 5.99 0.03 -12.48
CA VAL A 152 6.61 -1.09 -13.20
C VAL A 152 5.91 -2.40 -12.85
N PRO A 153 5.76 -3.31 -13.82
CA PRO A 153 5.20 -4.63 -13.54
C PRO A 153 6.17 -5.43 -12.64
N LEU A 154 5.61 -6.17 -11.69
CA LEU A 154 6.41 -7.05 -10.84
C LEU A 154 6.97 -8.23 -11.63
N PRO A 155 8.28 -8.52 -11.53
CA PRO A 155 8.92 -9.59 -12.29
C PRO A 155 8.42 -11.00 -11.97
N CYS A 156 7.85 -11.19 -10.78
CA CYS A 156 7.39 -12.49 -10.28
C CYS A 156 5.92 -12.81 -10.57
N ALA A 157 5.22 -11.92 -11.28
CA ALA A 157 3.79 -12.05 -11.57
C ALA A 157 3.51 -11.81 -13.05
N HIS A 158 2.31 -12.19 -13.49
CA HIS A 158 1.87 -11.83 -14.83
C HIS A 158 1.87 -10.28 -14.95
N PRO A 159 2.38 -9.69 -16.06
CA PRO A 159 2.48 -8.22 -16.19
C PRO A 159 1.19 -7.46 -15.97
N ASN A 160 0.06 -8.10 -16.22
CA ASN A 160 -1.27 -7.50 -16.02
C ASN A 160 -1.86 -7.74 -14.62
N CYS A 161 -1.09 -8.34 -13.69
CA CYS A 161 -1.63 -8.70 -12.38
C CYS A 161 -1.11 -7.82 -11.25
N HIS A 162 0.13 -7.33 -11.36
CA HIS A 162 0.75 -6.54 -10.29
C HIS A 162 1.69 -5.50 -10.85
N TRP A 163 1.50 -4.28 -10.43
CA TRP A 163 2.37 -3.15 -10.70
C TRP A 163 2.85 -2.58 -9.37
N ILE A 164 4.06 -2.06 -9.35
CA ILE A 164 4.67 -1.47 -8.16
C ILE A 164 5.33 -0.15 -8.52
N SER A 165 5.23 0.80 -7.62
CA SER A 165 6.08 1.98 -7.56
C SER A 165 6.69 2.09 -6.18
N LEU A 166 7.95 2.48 -6.12
CA LEU A 166 8.68 2.74 -4.88
C LEU A 166 8.95 4.23 -4.78
N ALA A 167 8.72 4.80 -3.61
CA ALA A 167 8.99 6.20 -3.36
C ALA A 167 9.79 6.41 -2.08
N ALA A 168 10.65 7.41 -2.09
CA ALA A 168 11.27 7.96 -0.91
C ALA A 168 10.39 9.08 -0.33
N ARG A 169 10.37 9.19 0.99
CA ARG A 169 9.68 10.29 1.67
C ARG A 169 10.66 11.42 1.94
N ASP A 170 10.31 12.62 1.48
CA ASP A 170 11.01 13.86 1.76
C ASP A 170 10.01 14.88 2.36
N GLY A 171 10.03 15.00 3.68
CA GLY A 171 9.00 15.76 4.40
C GLY A 171 7.61 15.16 4.18
N ASP A 172 6.71 15.99 3.62
CA ASP A 172 5.34 15.61 3.27
C ASP A 172 5.21 15.25 1.77
N ARG A 173 6.32 14.98 1.10
CA ARG A 173 6.34 14.58 -0.32
C ARG A 173 6.78 13.14 -0.47
N LEU A 174 6.19 12.46 -1.43
CA LEU A 174 6.60 11.14 -1.89
C LEU A 174 7.28 11.30 -3.25
N LEU A 175 8.57 10.99 -3.31
CA LEU A 175 9.38 11.11 -4.52
C LEU A 175 9.60 9.73 -5.11
N PRO A 176 9.09 9.43 -6.32
CA PRO A 176 9.31 8.15 -6.97
C PRO A 176 10.79 7.86 -7.16
N LEU A 177 11.22 6.65 -6.79
CA LEU A 177 12.63 6.25 -6.91
C LEU A 177 13.08 6.12 -8.37
N THR A 178 12.16 5.88 -9.28
CA THR A 178 12.38 5.82 -10.73
C THR A 178 12.96 7.11 -11.31
N GLN A 179 12.73 8.25 -10.65
CA GLN A 179 13.33 9.53 -11.02
C GLN A 179 14.85 9.59 -10.74
N PHE A 180 15.36 8.69 -9.91
CA PHE A 180 16.75 8.66 -9.48
C PHE A 180 17.46 7.37 -9.87
N VAL A 181 16.71 6.30 -10.14
CA VAL A 181 17.22 4.96 -10.37
C VAL A 181 16.47 4.32 -11.54
N ASP A 182 17.19 3.75 -12.50
CA ASP A 182 16.57 2.94 -13.53
C ASP A 182 15.94 1.69 -12.92
N ALA A 183 14.61 1.71 -12.78
CA ALA A 183 13.86 0.61 -12.19
C ALA A 183 14.01 -0.68 -13.00
N LYS A 184 14.10 -0.59 -14.33
CA LYS A 184 14.22 -1.76 -15.23
C LYS A 184 15.58 -2.45 -15.07
N ALA A 185 16.64 -1.68 -14.90
CA ALA A 185 17.97 -2.20 -14.67
C ALA A 185 18.14 -2.84 -13.26
N ASN A 186 17.19 -2.57 -12.33
CA ASN A 186 17.25 -3.01 -10.95
C ASN A 186 16.07 -3.91 -10.54
N LEU A 187 15.33 -4.49 -11.49
CA LEU A 187 14.19 -5.37 -11.22
C LEU A 187 14.56 -6.62 -10.40
N ASP A 188 15.80 -7.08 -10.50
CA ASP A 188 16.32 -8.20 -9.71
C ASP A 188 16.28 -7.94 -8.21
N LEU A 189 16.41 -6.69 -7.78
CA LEU A 189 16.31 -6.28 -6.38
C LEU A 189 14.87 -6.34 -5.86
N LEU A 190 13.89 -6.26 -6.75
CA LEU A 190 12.46 -6.34 -6.45
C LEU A 190 11.95 -7.79 -6.53
N ALA A 191 12.73 -8.71 -7.08
CA ALA A 191 12.36 -10.12 -7.19
C ALA A 191 12.12 -10.70 -5.79
N ASN A 192 10.97 -11.37 -5.62
CA ASN A 192 10.54 -12.04 -4.39
C ASN A 192 10.02 -11.17 -3.23
N GLY A 193 9.59 -9.92 -3.46
CA GLY A 193 9.09 -9.12 -2.34
C GLY A 193 7.95 -8.16 -2.65
N LEU A 194 6.71 -8.49 -2.25
CA LEU A 194 5.59 -7.55 -2.12
C LEU A 194 5.56 -6.87 -0.75
N SER A 195 6.32 -7.37 0.20
CA SER A 195 6.37 -6.84 1.57
C SER A 195 7.81 -6.61 1.95
N PHE A 196 8.16 -5.35 2.18
CA PHE A 196 9.48 -4.97 2.66
C PHE A 196 9.41 -4.77 4.17
N THR A 197 10.20 -5.52 4.92
CA THR A 197 10.51 -5.16 6.30
C THR A 197 11.43 -3.93 6.26
N ARG A 198 11.50 -3.19 7.37
CA ARG A 198 12.39 -2.03 7.47
C ARG A 198 13.83 -2.39 7.11
N GLU A 199 14.32 -3.53 7.58
CA GLU A 199 15.67 -4.02 7.30
C GLU A 199 15.87 -4.29 5.81
N LYS A 200 14.88 -4.94 5.14
CA LYS A 200 14.93 -5.17 3.69
C LYS A 200 14.90 -3.85 2.91
N THR A 201 14.08 -2.90 3.33
CA THR A 201 14.01 -1.58 2.70
C THR A 201 15.34 -0.84 2.83
N GLU A 202 15.95 -0.85 4.01
CA GLU A 202 17.28 -0.25 4.24
C GLU A 202 18.37 -0.97 3.42
N GLN A 203 18.31 -2.30 3.33
CA GLN A 203 19.25 -3.07 2.52
C GLN A 203 19.09 -2.75 1.03
N LEU A 204 17.85 -2.68 0.53
CA LEU A 204 17.54 -2.28 -0.84
C LEU A 204 18.06 -0.88 -1.14
N ALA A 205 17.80 0.08 -0.26
CA ALA A 205 18.27 1.45 -0.41
C ALA A 205 19.81 1.51 -0.47
N ARG A 206 20.52 0.79 0.40
CA ARG A 206 21.99 0.69 0.38
C ARG A 206 22.51 0.09 -0.92
N GLN A 207 21.86 -0.97 -1.43
CA GLN A 207 22.24 -1.61 -2.69
C GLN A 207 22.03 -0.67 -3.88
N LEU A 208 20.90 0.06 -3.91
CA LEU A 208 20.63 1.05 -4.93
C LEU A 208 21.67 2.19 -4.90
N ILE A 209 21.95 2.74 -3.72
CA ILE A 209 22.96 3.77 -3.55
C ILE A 209 24.36 3.27 -4.00
N ALA A 210 24.72 2.05 -3.64
CA ALA A 210 25.98 1.45 -4.07
C ALA A 210 26.06 1.32 -5.59
N ARG A 211 25.00 0.87 -6.24
CA ARG A 211 24.94 0.78 -7.74
C ARG A 211 25.05 2.15 -8.38
N MET A 212 24.38 3.16 -7.85
CA MET A 212 24.46 4.53 -8.35
C MET A 212 25.87 5.10 -8.18
N SER A 213 26.52 4.80 -7.06
CA SER A 213 27.88 5.28 -6.78
C SER A 213 28.95 4.62 -7.62
N CYS A 214 28.71 3.38 -8.09
CA CYS A 214 29.65 2.64 -8.94
C CYS A 214 29.36 2.79 -10.44
N GLY A 215 28.27 3.44 -10.83
CA GLY A 215 27.69 3.34 -12.17
C GLY A 215 28.19 4.33 -13.21
N GLU A 216 28.97 5.38 -12.92
CA GLU A 216 29.41 6.34 -13.98
C GLU A 216 30.80 6.96 -13.81
N ALA A 217 31.59 6.57 -12.85
CA ALA A 217 32.98 6.99 -12.79
C ALA A 217 33.86 5.79 -12.50
N GLY A 218 34.58 5.34 -13.49
CA GLY A 218 35.73 4.47 -13.32
C GLY A 218 36.76 5.12 -12.40
N CYS A 219 36.53 5.06 -11.12
CA CYS A 219 37.39 5.53 -10.06
C CYS A 219 37.48 4.47 -8.97
N CYS A 220 38.11 3.35 -9.30
CA CYS A 220 38.84 2.50 -8.37
C CYS A 220 39.86 1.72 -9.20
N THR A 221 40.92 2.36 -9.59
CA THR A 221 42.22 1.76 -9.81
C THR A 221 43.12 2.13 -8.65
#